data_165d375decc45a9141376eeeecaf1143
#
_entry.id   165d375decc45a9141376eeeecaf1143
#
_cell.length_a   1.000
_cell.length_b   1.000
_cell.length_c   1.000
_cell.angle_alpha   90.00
_cell.angle_beta   90.00
_cell.angle_gamma   90.00
#
_symmetry.space_group_name_H-M   'P 1'
#
loop_
_entity.id
_entity.type
_entity.pdbx_description
1 polymer ?
#
loop_
_entity_poly.entity_id
_entity_poly.type
_entity_poly.pdbx_seq_one_letter_code
_entity_poly.pdbx_strand_id
1 'polypeptide(L)'
;MRLLIYGAGVIGCWYAALFSKAGYDTTIYARGKRLDLFQKEGLRYDKKGKIHKADVKIIGRLEKADSYDFVFLTVKENQVHTALEELSHNISPNIVTMVNTIEGYEKWERLCGEGRIIPAFPGAGGSFQDGILKAALTSYLIQPTTFAEINGCRTERVEKLAKLLKTSKIPYQIVKNMQEWQLCHLAMVVPIADAYYIAKNPQMAWKETEVMKKTAIQMKYNFQTLYKSEFTEVSLCIWQLVYV
;
A
#
# COMPACT_ATOMS: atom_id res chain seq x y z
N MET A 1 20.97 2.37 -2.49
CA MET A 1 19.83 1.44 -2.47
C MET A 1 19.02 1.73 -3.72
N ARG A 2 18.77 0.69 -4.52
CA ARG A 2 17.96 0.76 -5.76
C ARG A 2 16.55 0.27 -5.48
N LEU A 3 15.56 1.05 -5.85
CA LEU A 3 14.16 0.78 -5.57
C LEU A 3 13.36 0.68 -6.87
N LEU A 4 12.51 -0.34 -6.96
CA LEU A 4 11.53 -0.46 -8.03
C LEU A 4 10.12 -0.22 -7.47
N ILE A 5 9.38 0.67 -8.10
CA ILE A 5 7.94 0.78 -7.91
C ILE A 5 7.26 0.03 -9.05
N TYR A 6 6.71 -1.13 -8.75
CA TYR A 6 5.93 -1.92 -9.69
C TYR A 6 4.46 -1.51 -9.61
N GLY A 7 4.05 -0.66 -10.54
CA GLY A 7 2.71 -0.09 -10.59
C GLY A 7 2.70 1.44 -10.48
N ALA A 8 2.41 2.10 -11.59
CA ALA A 8 2.39 3.57 -11.72
C ALA A 8 1.04 4.19 -11.30
N GLY A 9 0.44 3.67 -10.22
CA GLY A 9 -0.75 4.20 -9.57
C GLY A 9 -0.45 5.38 -8.63
N VAL A 10 -1.48 5.88 -7.95
CA VAL A 10 -1.35 7.00 -6.99
C VAL A 10 -0.34 6.67 -5.90
N ILE A 11 -0.51 5.52 -5.25
CA ILE A 11 0.35 5.08 -4.13
C ILE A 11 1.79 4.91 -4.61
N GLY A 12 2.02 4.09 -5.65
CA GLY A 12 3.37 3.85 -6.17
C GLY A 12 4.09 5.13 -6.57
N CYS A 13 3.42 6.01 -7.31
CA CYS A 13 3.99 7.29 -7.72
C CYS A 13 4.31 8.22 -6.54
N TRP A 14 3.47 8.22 -5.49
CA TRP A 14 3.76 9.04 -4.31
C TRP A 14 4.98 8.54 -3.55
N TYR A 15 5.07 7.22 -3.31
CA TYR A 15 6.25 6.62 -2.68
C TYR A 15 7.50 6.83 -3.53
N ALA A 16 7.42 6.67 -4.86
CA ALA A 16 8.53 6.97 -5.77
C ALA A 16 9.05 8.41 -5.61
N ALA A 17 8.14 9.39 -5.59
CA ALA A 17 8.52 10.80 -5.41
C ALA A 17 9.19 11.05 -4.05
N LEU A 18 8.72 10.39 -2.97
CA LEU A 18 9.30 10.53 -1.64
C LEU A 18 10.66 9.84 -1.53
N PHE A 19 10.83 8.66 -2.10
CA PHE A 19 12.10 7.94 -2.13
C PHE A 19 13.16 8.67 -2.93
N SER A 20 12.81 9.11 -4.14
CA SER A 20 13.69 9.94 -4.97
C SER A 20 14.12 11.22 -4.25
N LYS A 21 13.18 11.90 -3.59
CA LYS A 21 13.48 13.09 -2.79
C LYS A 21 14.42 12.82 -1.61
N ALA A 22 14.40 11.60 -1.07
CA ALA A 22 15.32 11.15 -0.02
C ALA A 22 16.70 10.70 -0.56
N GLY A 23 16.92 10.79 -1.89
CA GLY A 23 18.18 10.47 -2.55
C GLY A 23 18.36 9.00 -2.96
N TYR A 24 17.27 8.20 -2.97
CA TYR A 24 17.33 6.81 -3.42
C TYR A 24 17.20 6.71 -4.95
N ASP A 25 17.97 5.80 -5.56
CA ASP A 25 17.84 5.44 -6.98
C ASP A 25 16.49 4.73 -7.19
N THR A 26 15.52 5.47 -7.70
CA THR A 26 14.13 5.01 -7.77
C THR A 26 13.70 4.86 -9.23
N THR A 27 13.18 3.68 -9.55
CA THR A 27 12.64 3.34 -10.86
C THR A 27 11.14 3.06 -10.74
N ILE A 28 10.34 3.52 -11.70
CA ILE A 28 8.92 3.21 -11.82
C ILE A 28 8.71 2.32 -13.04
N TYR A 29 8.11 1.16 -12.84
CA TYR A 29 7.59 0.33 -13.91
C TYR A 29 6.17 0.74 -14.23
N ALA A 30 5.97 1.23 -15.45
CA ALA A 30 4.69 1.74 -15.94
C ALA A 30 4.31 1.07 -17.26
N ARG A 31 3.01 0.99 -17.55
CA ARG A 31 2.48 0.41 -18.80
C ARG A 31 1.42 1.34 -19.43
N GLY A 32 1.21 1.18 -20.76
CA GLY A 32 0.18 1.89 -21.53
C GLY A 32 0.23 3.40 -21.35
N LYS A 33 -0.93 4.05 -21.34
CA LYS A 33 -1.05 5.51 -21.28
C LYS A 33 -0.24 6.19 -20.16
N ARG A 34 0.00 5.47 -19.05
CA ARG A 34 0.78 6.00 -17.93
C ARG A 34 2.28 6.02 -18.27
N LEU A 35 2.76 5.00 -18.98
CA LEU A 35 4.13 4.97 -19.49
C LEU A 35 4.38 6.12 -20.46
N ASP A 36 3.50 6.30 -21.46
CA ASP A 36 3.61 7.35 -22.46
C ASP A 36 3.66 8.74 -21.82
N LEU A 37 2.76 8.98 -20.86
CA LEU A 37 2.73 10.24 -20.11
C LEU A 37 4.03 10.50 -19.36
N PHE A 38 4.54 9.49 -18.65
CA PHE A 38 5.73 9.66 -17.82
C PHE A 38 7.01 9.75 -18.64
N GLN A 39 7.09 9.08 -19.80
CA GLN A 39 8.21 9.25 -20.74
C GLN A 39 8.25 10.67 -21.31
N LYS A 40 7.09 11.26 -21.60
CA LYS A 40 6.99 12.62 -22.15
C LYS A 40 7.23 13.71 -21.11
N GLU A 41 6.60 13.60 -19.93
CA GLU A 41 6.51 14.70 -18.96
C GLU A 41 7.24 14.41 -17.64
N GLY A 42 7.57 13.14 -17.39
CA GLY A 42 8.04 12.66 -16.10
C GLY A 42 6.91 12.55 -15.07
N LEU A 43 7.23 12.09 -13.88
CA LEU A 43 6.30 12.08 -12.75
C LEU A 43 6.22 13.49 -12.15
N ARG A 44 5.07 14.15 -12.34
CA ARG A 44 4.77 15.46 -11.75
C ARG A 44 3.83 15.31 -10.56
N TYR A 45 4.10 16.03 -9.49
CA TYR A 45 3.26 16.02 -8.28
C TYR A 45 3.10 17.41 -7.68
N ASP A 46 1.92 17.64 -7.07
CA ASP A 46 1.63 18.86 -6.32
C ASP A 46 2.14 18.74 -4.89
N LYS A 47 2.84 19.75 -4.44
CA LYS A 47 3.21 19.94 -3.04
C LYS A 47 2.88 21.36 -2.61
N LYS A 48 1.82 21.52 -1.83
CA LYS A 48 1.33 22.81 -1.32
C LYS A 48 1.09 23.83 -2.43
N GLY A 49 0.44 23.41 -3.52
CA GLY A 49 0.11 24.27 -4.65
C GLY A 49 1.28 24.53 -5.64
N LYS A 50 2.44 23.91 -5.42
CA LYS A 50 3.58 23.97 -6.35
C LYS A 50 3.79 22.63 -7.01
N ILE A 51 3.94 22.64 -8.33
CA ILE A 51 4.20 21.43 -9.11
C ILE A 51 5.70 21.15 -9.10
N HIS A 52 6.03 19.93 -8.72
CA HIS A 52 7.39 19.39 -8.72
C HIS A 52 7.47 18.22 -9.70
N LYS A 53 8.67 17.98 -10.23
CA LYS A 53 9.00 16.78 -11.00
C LYS A 53 9.88 15.87 -10.13
N ALA A 54 9.51 14.60 -10.02
CA ALA A 54 10.33 13.61 -9.32
C ALA A 54 11.50 13.18 -10.21
N ASP A 55 12.66 13.03 -9.62
CA ASP A 55 13.85 12.49 -10.29
C ASP A 55 13.81 10.95 -10.18
N VAL A 56 13.07 10.31 -11.08
CA VAL A 56 12.85 8.88 -11.13
C VAL A 56 13.08 8.35 -12.55
N LYS A 57 13.60 7.12 -12.64
CA LYS A 57 13.69 6.40 -13.90
C LYS A 57 12.33 5.80 -14.24
N ILE A 58 11.97 5.83 -15.52
CA ILE A 58 10.72 5.24 -16.02
C ILE A 58 11.07 4.12 -16.98
N ILE A 59 10.56 2.92 -16.69
CA ILE A 59 10.74 1.73 -17.54
C ILE A 59 9.38 1.17 -17.96
N GLY A 60 9.32 0.64 -19.16
CA GLY A 60 8.14 -0.06 -19.71
C GLY A 60 8.30 -1.58 -19.72
N ARG A 61 9.49 -2.07 -19.41
CA ARG A 61 9.83 -3.49 -19.34
C ARG A 61 10.79 -3.73 -18.17
N LEU A 62 10.56 -4.80 -17.43
CA LEU A 62 11.44 -5.27 -16.37
C LEU A 62 12.31 -6.41 -16.92
N GLU A 63 13.63 -6.25 -16.88
CA GLU A 63 14.55 -7.30 -17.31
C GLU A 63 14.81 -8.30 -16.18
N LYS A 64 15.08 -9.56 -16.55
CA LYS A 64 15.33 -10.63 -15.57
C LYS A 64 16.54 -10.32 -14.66
N ALA A 65 17.58 -9.74 -15.25
CA ALA A 65 18.83 -9.41 -14.56
C ALA A 65 18.79 -8.08 -13.80
N ASP A 66 17.73 -7.29 -13.92
CA ASP A 66 17.59 -6.09 -13.11
C ASP A 66 17.47 -6.46 -11.63
N SER A 67 18.31 -5.87 -10.80
CA SER A 67 18.31 -6.12 -9.36
C SER A 67 17.98 -4.84 -8.60
N TYR A 68 16.97 -4.93 -7.74
CA TYR A 68 16.55 -3.88 -6.83
C TYR A 68 16.60 -4.39 -5.40
N ASP A 69 17.03 -3.54 -4.47
CA ASP A 69 17.04 -3.91 -3.04
C ASP A 69 15.61 -4.16 -2.53
N PHE A 70 14.65 -3.37 -3.01
CA PHE A 70 13.22 -3.55 -2.75
C PHE A 70 12.39 -3.27 -4.01
N VAL A 71 11.41 -4.13 -4.25
CA VAL A 71 10.33 -3.93 -5.23
C VAL A 71 9.05 -3.62 -4.47
N PHE A 72 8.51 -2.43 -4.63
CA PHE A 72 7.22 -2.04 -4.05
C PHE A 72 6.10 -2.38 -5.04
N LEU A 73 5.35 -3.44 -4.76
CA LEU A 73 4.23 -3.89 -5.57
C LEU A 73 2.99 -3.08 -5.19
N THR A 74 2.59 -2.14 -6.06
CA THR A 74 1.50 -1.18 -5.82
C THR A 74 0.42 -1.27 -6.91
N VAL A 75 0.03 -2.49 -7.24
CA VAL A 75 -1.02 -2.79 -8.21
C VAL A 75 -2.38 -3.01 -7.53
N LYS A 76 -3.44 -3.12 -8.31
CA LYS A 76 -4.74 -3.56 -7.78
C LYS A 76 -4.69 -5.05 -7.46
N GLU A 77 -5.53 -5.48 -6.52
CA GLU A 77 -5.59 -6.86 -6.05
C GLU A 77 -5.74 -7.86 -7.22
N ASN A 78 -6.64 -7.62 -8.15
CA ASN A 78 -6.87 -8.46 -9.33
C ASN A 78 -5.70 -8.52 -10.33
N GLN A 79 -4.61 -7.79 -10.09
CA GLN A 79 -3.39 -7.78 -10.91
C GLN A 79 -2.20 -8.41 -10.18
N VAL A 80 -2.37 -8.80 -8.91
CA VAL A 80 -1.26 -9.26 -8.07
C VAL A 80 -0.64 -10.54 -8.61
N HIS A 81 -1.46 -11.54 -8.94
CA HIS A 81 -0.95 -12.84 -9.41
C HIS A 81 -0.10 -12.67 -10.68
N THR A 82 -0.61 -11.97 -11.70
CA THR A 82 0.15 -11.70 -12.93
C THR A 82 1.45 -10.92 -12.66
N ALA A 83 1.41 -9.97 -11.71
CA ALA A 83 2.59 -9.20 -11.36
C ALA A 83 3.64 -10.05 -10.61
N LEU A 84 3.20 -10.93 -9.72
CA LEU A 84 4.10 -11.86 -9.01
C LEU A 84 4.69 -12.92 -9.95
N GLU A 85 3.93 -13.41 -10.92
CA GLU A 85 4.44 -14.29 -11.98
C GLU A 85 5.53 -13.59 -12.81
N GLU A 86 5.33 -12.33 -13.20
CA GLU A 86 6.39 -11.55 -13.88
C GLU A 86 7.61 -11.36 -12.97
N LEU A 87 7.40 -11.03 -11.69
CA LEU A 87 8.47 -10.86 -10.71
C LEU A 87 9.17 -12.17 -10.35
N SER A 88 8.58 -13.34 -10.57
CA SER A 88 9.24 -14.63 -10.38
C SER A 88 10.50 -14.78 -11.26
N HIS A 89 10.48 -14.15 -12.42
CA HIS A 89 11.58 -14.16 -13.36
C HIS A 89 12.67 -13.10 -13.08
N ASN A 90 12.43 -12.20 -12.13
CA ASN A 90 13.34 -11.13 -11.76
C ASN A 90 14.11 -11.49 -10.48
N ILE A 91 15.39 -11.15 -10.41
CA ILE A 91 16.28 -11.56 -9.32
C ILE A 91 16.20 -10.72 -8.05
N SER A 92 15.37 -9.69 -8.01
CA SER A 92 15.24 -8.82 -6.82
C SER A 92 14.74 -9.61 -5.61
N PRO A 93 15.42 -9.55 -4.45
CA PRO A 93 15.13 -10.45 -3.34
C PRO A 93 13.92 -10.07 -2.49
N ASN A 94 13.50 -8.81 -2.49
CA ASN A 94 12.46 -8.32 -1.56
C ASN A 94 11.31 -7.65 -2.31
N ILE A 95 10.11 -8.20 -2.16
CA ILE A 95 8.86 -7.66 -2.74
C ILE A 95 7.95 -7.17 -1.60
N VAL A 96 7.82 -5.86 -1.48
CA VAL A 96 6.94 -5.20 -0.50
C VAL A 96 5.55 -5.08 -1.12
N THR A 97 4.60 -5.88 -0.68
CA THR A 97 3.27 -5.97 -1.29
C THR A 97 2.29 -4.98 -0.65
N MET A 98 2.15 -3.80 -1.24
CA MET A 98 1.23 -2.76 -0.77
C MET A 98 -0.16 -2.93 -1.37
N VAL A 99 -0.79 -4.06 -1.11
CA VAL A 99 -2.07 -4.45 -1.72
C VAL A 99 -3.03 -4.93 -0.63
N ASN A 100 -4.28 -4.47 -0.71
CA ASN A 100 -5.35 -5.04 0.10
C ASN A 100 -5.68 -6.45 -0.38
N THR A 101 -5.67 -7.44 0.50
CA THR A 101 -6.03 -8.81 0.18
C THR A 101 -6.61 -9.54 1.39
N ILE A 102 -7.44 -10.52 1.11
CA ILE A 102 -7.87 -11.54 2.09
C ILE A 102 -7.14 -12.87 1.86
N GLU A 103 -6.31 -12.98 0.82
CA GLU A 103 -5.52 -14.18 0.57
C GLU A 103 -4.37 -14.32 1.56
N GLY A 104 -4.00 -15.57 1.85
CA GLY A 104 -2.76 -15.88 2.56
C GLY A 104 -1.53 -15.62 1.69
N TYR A 105 -0.50 -15.01 2.30
CA TYR A 105 0.72 -14.63 1.59
C TYR A 105 1.54 -15.82 1.09
N GLU A 106 1.33 -17.00 1.62
CA GLU A 106 1.97 -18.24 1.15
C GLU A 106 1.59 -18.57 -0.30
N LYS A 107 0.38 -18.18 -0.74
CA LYS A 107 -0.01 -18.31 -2.14
C LYS A 107 0.84 -17.41 -3.04
N TRP A 108 1.14 -16.21 -2.58
CA TRP A 108 1.97 -15.25 -3.30
C TRP A 108 3.43 -15.68 -3.36
N GLU A 109 3.97 -16.24 -2.28
CA GLU A 109 5.32 -16.81 -2.27
C GLU A 109 5.47 -17.98 -3.25
N ARG A 110 4.45 -18.82 -3.40
CA ARG A 110 4.46 -19.88 -4.42
C ARG A 110 4.54 -19.35 -5.86
N LEU A 111 4.05 -18.13 -6.12
CA LEU A 111 4.12 -17.50 -7.44
C LEU A 111 5.48 -16.85 -7.72
N CYS A 112 6.07 -16.16 -6.75
CA CYS A 112 7.25 -15.35 -6.98
C CYS A 112 8.53 -15.88 -6.34
N GLY A 113 8.45 -16.95 -5.55
CA GLY A 113 9.54 -17.54 -4.80
C GLY A 113 9.44 -17.32 -3.29
N GLU A 114 9.74 -18.35 -2.53
CA GLU A 114 9.69 -18.36 -1.06
C GLU A 114 10.64 -17.32 -0.45
N GLY A 115 10.21 -16.71 0.66
CA GLY A 115 11.00 -15.74 1.42
C GLY A 115 11.15 -14.37 0.75
N ARG A 116 10.48 -14.10 -0.39
CA ARG A 116 10.60 -12.80 -1.09
C ARG A 116 9.56 -11.77 -0.65
N ILE A 117 8.42 -12.19 -0.13
CA ILE A 117 7.31 -11.32 0.22
C ILE A 117 7.55 -10.63 1.56
N ILE A 118 7.33 -9.33 1.61
CA ILE A 118 7.16 -8.52 2.81
C ILE A 118 5.76 -7.91 2.70
N PRO A 119 4.77 -8.46 3.40
CA PRO A 119 3.43 -7.90 3.43
C PRO A 119 3.43 -6.48 3.96
N ALA A 120 2.71 -5.58 3.28
CA ALA A 120 2.63 -4.18 3.69
C ALA A 120 1.28 -3.55 3.33
N PHE A 121 0.99 -2.42 3.95
CA PHE A 121 -0.15 -1.55 3.63
C PHE A 121 0.33 -0.09 3.56
N PRO A 122 -0.05 0.67 2.51
CA PRO A 122 0.42 2.05 2.36
C PRO A 122 -0.33 3.03 3.26
N GLY A 123 0.40 3.90 3.94
CA GLY A 123 -0.15 5.03 4.68
C GLY A 123 -0.24 6.29 3.81
N ALA A 124 -0.99 6.25 2.71
CA ALA A 124 -1.11 7.37 1.78
C ALA A 124 -2.41 7.30 0.98
N GLY A 125 -2.85 8.44 0.49
CA GLY A 125 -3.99 8.56 -0.41
C GLY A 125 -3.85 9.73 -1.37
N GLY A 126 -4.70 9.77 -2.40
CA GLY A 126 -4.68 10.86 -3.38
C GLY A 126 -5.35 10.52 -4.70
N SER A 127 -5.10 11.36 -5.69
CA SER A 127 -5.61 11.20 -7.05
C SER A 127 -4.67 11.82 -8.09
N PHE A 128 -4.87 11.47 -9.36
CA PHE A 128 -4.29 12.21 -10.46
C PHE A 128 -5.32 13.20 -11.01
N GLN A 129 -4.90 14.46 -11.19
CA GLN A 129 -5.67 15.52 -11.85
C GLN A 129 -4.83 16.10 -12.96
N ASP A 130 -5.30 16.03 -14.20
CA ASP A 130 -4.60 16.52 -15.40
C ASP A 130 -3.13 16.03 -15.51
N GLY A 131 -2.91 14.76 -15.19
CA GLY A 131 -1.57 14.15 -15.21
C GLY A 131 -0.67 14.53 -14.04
N ILE A 132 -1.14 15.36 -13.10
CA ILE A 132 -0.42 15.77 -11.90
C ILE A 132 -0.91 14.95 -10.71
N LEU A 133 0.02 14.34 -9.98
CA LEU A 133 -0.29 13.61 -8.77
C LEU A 133 -0.58 14.56 -7.61
N LYS A 134 -1.76 14.44 -7.01
CA LYS A 134 -2.13 15.08 -5.74
C LYS A 134 -2.27 13.99 -4.70
N ALA A 135 -1.30 13.85 -3.82
CA ALA A 135 -1.26 12.80 -2.82
C ALA A 135 -0.66 13.31 -1.51
N ALA A 136 -1.05 12.65 -0.42
CA ALA A 136 -0.53 12.94 0.91
C ALA A 136 -0.31 11.64 1.69
N LEU A 137 0.64 11.68 2.62
CA LEU A 137 0.79 10.65 3.65
C LEU A 137 -0.31 10.82 4.69
N THR A 138 -0.83 9.72 5.18
CA THR A 138 -1.68 9.69 6.37
C THR A 138 -0.81 9.89 7.62
N SER A 139 -1.37 10.49 8.66
CA SER A 139 -0.63 10.67 9.91
C SER A 139 -0.35 9.32 10.58
N TYR A 140 0.68 9.28 11.42
CA TYR A 140 1.02 8.11 12.22
C TYR A 140 -0.17 7.59 13.06
N LEU A 141 -0.96 8.51 13.61
CA LEU A 141 -2.10 8.17 14.48
C LEU A 141 -3.30 7.60 13.71
N ILE A 142 -3.43 7.92 12.42
CA ILE A 142 -4.57 7.47 11.63
C ILE A 142 -4.21 6.17 10.91
N GLN A 143 -3.19 6.21 10.04
CA GLN A 143 -2.80 5.07 9.20
C GLN A 143 -1.35 5.24 8.73
N PRO A 144 -0.35 4.77 9.48
CA PRO A 144 1.04 4.73 8.99
C PRO A 144 1.19 3.61 7.93
N THR A 145 2.30 3.64 7.19
CA THR A 145 2.71 2.49 6.38
C THR A 145 2.99 1.31 7.29
N THR A 146 2.20 0.27 7.18
CA THR A 146 2.26 -0.89 8.07
C THR A 146 2.87 -2.07 7.32
N PHE A 147 3.77 -2.82 7.95
CA PHE A 147 4.39 -3.99 7.34
C PHE A 147 4.94 -4.97 8.39
N ALA A 148 5.21 -6.19 7.95
CA ALA A 148 5.85 -7.22 8.76
C ALA A 148 6.51 -8.28 7.88
N GLU A 149 7.33 -9.16 8.48
CA GLU A 149 7.57 -10.49 7.91
C GLU A 149 6.30 -11.35 8.00
N ILE A 150 6.14 -12.33 7.12
CA ILE A 150 5.00 -13.26 7.17
C ILE A 150 4.95 -13.99 8.52
N ASN A 151 6.13 -14.39 9.04
CA ASN A 151 6.25 -15.08 10.32
C ASN A 151 6.35 -14.14 11.54
N GLY A 152 6.20 -12.84 11.35
CA GLY A 152 6.26 -11.83 12.42
C GLY A 152 7.66 -11.55 12.99
N CYS A 153 8.71 -12.17 12.48
CA CYS A 153 10.07 -11.97 12.96
C CYS A 153 10.62 -10.59 12.57
N ARG A 154 11.52 -10.07 13.38
CA ARG A 154 12.31 -8.89 13.02
C ARG A 154 13.59 -9.32 12.31
N THR A 155 13.62 -9.14 11.00
CA THR A 155 14.74 -9.50 10.15
C THR A 155 15.54 -8.27 9.72
N GLU A 156 16.76 -8.48 9.22
CA GLU A 156 17.60 -7.40 8.70
C GLU A 156 16.91 -6.63 7.56
N ARG A 157 16.16 -7.31 6.68
CA ARG A 157 15.46 -6.66 5.57
C ARG A 157 14.29 -5.79 6.05
N VAL A 158 13.58 -6.20 7.10
CA VAL A 158 12.52 -5.39 7.73
C VAL A 158 13.11 -4.14 8.38
N GLU A 159 14.25 -4.24 9.06
CA GLU A 159 14.93 -3.08 9.63
C GLU A 159 15.49 -2.15 8.53
N LYS A 160 15.99 -2.69 7.42
CA LYS A 160 16.39 -1.89 6.24
C LYS A 160 15.19 -1.14 5.64
N LEU A 161 14.03 -1.79 5.53
CA LEU A 161 12.79 -1.16 5.05
C LEU A 161 12.33 -0.06 6.01
N ALA A 162 12.38 -0.29 7.32
CA ALA A 162 12.07 0.71 8.34
C ALA A 162 12.99 1.94 8.22
N LYS A 163 14.29 1.73 8.05
CA LYS A 163 15.28 2.80 7.84
C LYS A 163 14.99 3.58 6.55
N LEU A 164 14.64 2.90 5.45
CA LEU A 164 14.25 3.51 4.18
C LEU A 164 13.05 4.45 4.38
N LEU A 165 11.97 3.96 5.01
CA LEU A 165 10.76 4.75 5.27
C LEU A 165 11.05 5.95 6.19
N LYS A 166 11.81 5.74 7.26
CA LYS A 166 12.24 6.81 8.19
C LYS A 166 13.03 7.90 7.48
N THR A 167 14.02 7.53 6.66
CA THR A 167 14.84 8.49 5.90
C THR A 167 13.98 9.26 4.90
N SER A 168 12.99 8.61 4.31
CA SER A 168 12.03 9.22 3.36
C SER A 168 10.93 10.02 4.06
N LYS A 169 10.96 10.13 5.39
CA LYS A 169 9.95 10.81 6.23
C LYS A 169 8.53 10.25 6.03
N ILE A 170 8.42 8.95 5.80
CA ILE A 170 7.16 8.23 5.68
C ILE A 170 6.83 7.63 7.05
N PRO A 171 5.69 7.99 7.68
CA PRO A 171 5.23 7.35 8.91
C PRO A 171 5.07 5.84 8.70
N TYR A 172 5.60 5.04 9.64
CA TYR A 172 5.51 3.59 9.52
C TYR A 172 5.32 2.92 10.88
N GLN A 173 4.80 1.71 10.85
CA GLN A 173 4.80 0.77 11.98
C GLN A 173 5.13 -0.64 11.51
N ILE A 174 5.74 -1.42 12.39
CA ILE A 174 6.00 -2.84 12.20
C ILE A 174 5.07 -3.59 13.15
N VAL A 175 4.26 -4.49 12.60
CA VAL A 175 3.33 -5.33 13.36
C VAL A 175 3.87 -6.76 13.46
N LYS A 176 3.29 -7.59 14.33
CA LYS A 176 3.70 -8.99 14.47
C LYS A 176 3.03 -9.87 13.41
N ASN A 177 1.75 -9.62 13.13
CA ASN A 177 0.97 -10.41 12.20
C ASN A 177 0.28 -9.49 11.18
N MET A 178 0.85 -9.41 9.98
CA MET A 178 0.31 -8.54 8.93
C MET A 178 -1.00 -9.08 8.35
N GLN A 179 -1.20 -10.40 8.34
CA GLN A 179 -2.45 -11.01 7.88
C GLN A 179 -3.63 -10.61 8.77
N GLU A 180 -3.48 -10.74 10.08
CA GLU A 180 -4.51 -10.33 11.04
C GLU A 180 -4.75 -8.82 10.97
N TRP A 181 -3.67 -8.04 10.94
CA TRP A 181 -3.78 -6.59 10.83
C TRP A 181 -4.58 -6.18 9.59
N GLN A 182 -4.32 -6.82 8.45
CA GLN A 182 -4.99 -6.50 7.18
C GLN A 182 -6.46 -6.90 7.19
N LEU A 183 -6.80 -8.05 7.76
CA LEU A 183 -8.19 -8.48 7.92
C LEU A 183 -8.98 -7.52 8.83
N CYS A 184 -8.38 -7.09 9.94
CA CYS A 184 -8.98 -6.08 10.82
C CYS A 184 -9.16 -4.73 10.09
N HIS A 185 -8.17 -4.32 9.30
CA HIS A 185 -8.27 -3.11 8.48
C HIS A 185 -9.42 -3.21 7.46
N LEU A 186 -9.53 -4.32 6.76
CA LEU A 186 -10.62 -4.56 5.80
C LEU A 186 -11.99 -4.63 6.48
N ALA A 187 -12.08 -5.23 7.67
CA ALA A 187 -13.31 -5.27 8.46
C ALA A 187 -13.86 -3.88 8.79
N MET A 188 -12.98 -2.88 8.90
CA MET A 188 -13.31 -1.47 9.13
C MET A 188 -13.52 -0.71 7.83
N VAL A 189 -12.59 -0.80 6.87
CA VAL A 189 -12.56 0.09 5.71
C VAL A 189 -13.63 -0.25 4.68
N VAL A 190 -14.00 -1.53 4.54
CA VAL A 190 -15.04 -1.95 3.58
C VAL A 190 -16.39 -1.33 3.92
N PRO A 191 -16.93 -1.40 5.15
CA PRO A 191 -18.16 -0.69 5.50
C PRO A 191 -18.09 0.83 5.34
N ILE A 192 -16.92 1.44 5.57
CA ILE A 192 -16.73 2.89 5.31
C ILE A 192 -16.82 3.17 3.81
N ALA A 193 -16.19 2.35 2.97
CA ALA A 193 -16.28 2.52 1.52
C ALA A 193 -17.72 2.36 1.04
N ASP A 194 -18.45 1.36 1.54
CA ASP A 194 -19.88 1.16 1.22
C ASP A 194 -20.72 2.38 1.60
N ALA A 195 -20.43 3.04 2.72
CA ALA A 195 -21.14 4.25 3.13
C ALA A 195 -21.05 5.36 2.07
N TYR A 196 -19.89 5.49 1.39
CA TYR A 196 -19.74 6.46 0.30
C TYR A 196 -20.59 6.11 -0.94
N TYR A 197 -20.80 4.81 -1.22
CA TYR A 197 -21.61 4.37 -2.37
C TYR A 197 -23.10 4.48 -2.12
N ILE A 198 -23.57 4.25 -0.88
CA ILE A 198 -25.00 4.27 -0.54
C ILE A 198 -25.52 5.64 -0.10
N ALA A 199 -24.63 6.55 0.30
CA ALA A 199 -25.00 7.90 0.70
C ALA A 199 -25.53 8.71 -0.49
N LYS A 200 -26.57 9.52 -0.25
CA LYS A 200 -27.11 10.48 -1.23
C LYS A 200 -26.05 11.50 -1.65
N ASN A 201 -25.23 11.93 -0.69
CA ASN A 201 -24.08 12.78 -0.92
C ASN A 201 -22.83 12.11 -0.31
N PRO A 202 -21.95 11.49 -1.12
CA PRO A 202 -20.76 10.82 -0.61
C PRO A 202 -19.87 11.68 0.29
N GLN A 203 -19.72 12.97 -0.04
CA GLN A 203 -18.89 13.89 0.76
C GLN A 203 -19.49 14.21 2.13
N MET A 204 -20.77 13.94 2.31
CA MET A 204 -21.53 14.21 3.53
C MET A 204 -22.12 12.93 4.14
N ALA A 205 -21.65 11.75 3.72
CA ALA A 205 -22.12 10.44 4.19
C ALA A 205 -22.18 10.37 5.73
N TRP A 206 -21.21 10.96 6.40
CA TRP A 206 -21.12 11.02 7.87
C TRP A 206 -22.28 11.78 8.54
N LYS A 207 -23.06 12.60 7.80
CA LYS A 207 -24.27 13.28 8.30
C LYS A 207 -25.54 12.46 8.13
N GLU A 208 -25.52 11.39 7.35
CA GLU A 208 -26.68 10.54 7.09
C GLU A 208 -26.78 9.46 8.17
N THR A 209 -27.60 9.70 9.19
CA THR A 209 -27.73 8.84 10.38
C THR A 209 -27.96 7.38 10.04
N GLU A 210 -28.84 7.07 9.07
CA GLU A 210 -29.13 5.69 8.68
C GLU A 210 -27.95 5.01 7.96
N VAL A 211 -27.19 5.76 7.16
CA VAL A 211 -25.95 5.27 6.55
C VAL A 211 -24.93 4.93 7.63
N MET A 212 -24.71 5.83 8.58
CA MET A 212 -23.75 5.64 9.66
C MET A 212 -24.14 4.49 10.61
N LYS A 213 -25.44 4.33 10.91
CA LYS A 213 -25.93 3.17 11.69
C LYS A 213 -25.62 1.86 10.98
N LYS A 214 -25.94 1.76 9.68
CA LYS A 214 -25.63 0.54 8.88
C LYS A 214 -24.12 0.24 8.87
N THR A 215 -23.30 1.28 8.66
CA THR A 215 -21.85 1.17 8.69
C THR A 215 -21.34 0.62 10.02
N ALA A 216 -21.81 1.17 11.13
CA ALA A 216 -21.43 0.73 12.47
C ALA A 216 -21.87 -0.73 12.76
N ILE A 217 -23.10 -1.10 12.37
CA ILE A 217 -23.59 -2.48 12.51
C ILE A 217 -22.72 -3.45 11.69
N GLN A 218 -22.39 -3.10 10.45
CA GLN A 218 -21.55 -3.93 9.58
C GLN A 218 -20.14 -4.09 10.14
N MET A 219 -19.52 -3.00 10.61
CA MET A 219 -18.22 -3.06 11.28
C MET A 219 -18.27 -4.02 12.47
N LYS A 220 -19.25 -3.84 13.37
CA LYS A 220 -19.43 -4.71 14.53
C LYS A 220 -19.54 -6.17 14.14
N TYR A 221 -20.36 -6.49 13.14
CA TYR A 221 -20.53 -7.85 12.63
C TYR A 221 -19.21 -8.41 12.08
N ASN A 222 -18.49 -7.65 11.26
CA ASN A 222 -17.21 -8.06 10.69
C ASN A 222 -16.18 -8.38 11.80
N PHE A 223 -16.05 -7.52 12.81
CA PHE A 223 -15.14 -7.76 13.93
C PHE A 223 -15.55 -8.96 14.80
N GLN A 224 -16.85 -9.14 15.03
CA GLN A 224 -17.34 -10.33 15.74
C GLN A 224 -17.03 -11.62 14.98
N THR A 225 -17.11 -11.59 13.65
CA THR A 225 -16.77 -12.73 12.80
C THR A 225 -15.27 -13.03 12.88
N LEU A 226 -14.41 -12.04 12.79
CA LEU A 226 -12.96 -12.21 12.95
C LEU A 226 -12.60 -12.76 14.33
N TYR A 227 -13.21 -12.24 15.40
CA TYR A 227 -12.98 -12.71 16.76
C TYR A 227 -13.32 -14.20 16.94
N LYS A 228 -14.43 -14.67 16.34
CA LYS A 228 -14.82 -16.09 16.38
C LYS A 228 -13.89 -17.00 15.59
N SER A 229 -13.10 -16.47 14.67
CA SER A 229 -12.14 -17.22 13.85
C SER A 229 -10.76 -17.39 14.50
N GLU A 230 -10.65 -17.19 15.83
CA GLU A 230 -9.42 -17.34 16.64
C GLU A 230 -8.28 -16.37 16.28
N PHE A 231 -8.57 -15.25 15.61
CA PHE A 231 -7.60 -14.17 15.45
C PHE A 231 -7.35 -13.49 16.81
N THR A 232 -6.18 -13.70 17.38
CA THR A 232 -5.85 -13.35 18.77
C THR A 232 -5.36 -11.92 18.97
N GLU A 233 -4.90 -11.25 17.92
CA GLU A 233 -4.40 -9.87 18.01
C GLU A 233 -5.28 -8.89 17.23
N VAL A 234 -6.51 -8.69 17.64
CA VAL A 234 -7.22 -7.45 17.26
C VAL A 234 -6.40 -6.31 17.86
N SER A 235 -5.71 -5.54 17.02
CA SER A 235 -4.84 -4.45 17.50
C SER A 235 -5.64 -3.55 18.45
N LEU A 236 -5.10 -3.26 19.63
CA LEU A 236 -5.73 -2.43 20.67
C LEU A 236 -6.34 -1.12 20.15
N CYS A 237 -5.76 -0.55 19.08
CA CYS A 237 -6.27 0.66 18.44
C CYS A 237 -7.65 0.49 17.78
N ILE A 238 -7.98 -0.69 17.27
CA ILE A 238 -9.27 -0.94 16.62
C ILE A 238 -10.33 -1.23 17.67
N TRP A 239 -9.94 -1.89 18.78
CA TRP A 239 -10.83 -2.14 19.92
C TRP A 239 -11.36 -0.85 20.54
N GLN A 240 -10.52 0.17 20.70
CA GLN A 240 -10.91 1.47 21.25
C GLN A 240 -11.91 2.22 20.37
N LEU A 241 -11.90 2.03 19.05
CA LEU A 241 -12.83 2.66 18.11
C LEU A 241 -14.21 1.97 18.05
N VAL A 242 -14.31 0.70 18.45
CA VAL A 242 -15.55 -0.10 18.36
C VAL A 242 -16.33 -0.14 19.69
N TYR A 243 -15.71 0.17 20.83
CA TYR A 243 -16.30 0.10 22.16
C TYR A 243 -16.47 1.48 22.85
N VAL A 244 -16.13 2.57 22.16
CA VAL A 244 -16.52 3.94 22.54
C VAL A 244 -17.64 4.42 21.61
#